data_a877e1cd9ce5ff5625e8ff32b58b45a1
#
_entry.id   a877e1cd9ce5ff5625e8ff32b58b45a1
#
_cell.length_a   1.000
_cell.length_b   1.000
_cell.length_c   1.000
_cell.angle_alpha   90.00
_cell.angle_beta   90.00
_cell.angle_gamma   90.00
#
_symmetry.space_group_name_H-M   'P 1'
#
loop_
_entity.id
_entity.type
_entity.pdbx_description
1 polymer ?
#
loop_
_entity_poly.entity_id
_entity_poly.type
_entity_poly.pdbx_seq_one_letter_code
_entity_poly.pdbx_strand_id
1 'polypeptide(L)'
;MTDLPATPRPLTHFAGRDGQQKLPSWRWEALRTTFWFVPSLLVIASGVLFLVTFEIDWAAYHHHLTLPHWLVVTSAGAGREVIIALAAAIVTVVGVVFSITIVALTLASQQFGPRMMRNFVRDVGNQVTLGIFVSTFVYSLLTLVTIGGGFVPHVSIAVSEALTLVDLAVLIYFIHHVAKSIQLPEVIAGIAGDLMRSIDVEFPRTAPSKPERQGKSLAELQHLLDSRGGTVAATTSGYVQFVGYAQLVEIAARTDSVMRLEHRPGHFIVAGHPLATVWPRGAQGQVAAALAKAHVTGPQRTLMQDPVFAIDQLVEIAIRALSPAVNDTFTALTCIDWLSAGLSRVSGRALTEGVYLDREGRIRLIEADPSYPRMVNRAFDKIRQAAGGMPAVIIRMLSALLTIVDETVNTEQRRVLLVQADAVWRVAQSTVTEPKDSADIEAFYRRLVGRVDAIESPPPAHPAYGSSSPAPGRSEAAATALPPESQDGEQLAQDEPHGERLPSPSRRTTS
;
A
#
# COMPACT_ATOMS: atom_id res chain seq x y z
N MET A 1 30.39 24.14 -4.72
CA MET A 1 29.03 23.90 -5.23
C MET A 1 29.16 22.90 -6.36
N THR A 2 29.15 21.63 -6.02
CA THR A 2 29.21 20.54 -6.98
C THR A 2 27.86 19.84 -6.87
N ASP A 3 27.00 20.11 -7.88
CA ASP A 3 25.77 19.35 -8.10
C ASP A 3 26.12 17.87 -8.16
N LEU A 4 25.72 17.12 -7.13
CA LEU A 4 25.73 15.66 -7.21
C LEU A 4 24.61 15.30 -8.22
N PRO A 5 24.93 14.79 -9.41
CA PRO A 5 23.92 14.45 -10.40
C PRO A 5 23.05 13.31 -9.85
N ALA A 6 21.74 13.47 -9.91
CA ALA A 6 20.80 12.42 -9.61
C ALA A 6 21.13 11.14 -10.42
N THR A 7 20.94 9.97 -9.82
CA THR A 7 21.39 8.71 -10.42
C THR A 7 20.40 8.16 -11.45
N PRO A 8 20.85 7.73 -12.65
CA PRO A 8 19.99 7.08 -13.63
C PRO A 8 19.47 5.73 -13.12
N ARG A 9 18.27 5.35 -13.50
CA ARG A 9 17.67 4.03 -13.20
C ARG A 9 18.25 2.97 -14.14
N PRO A 10 19.10 2.03 -13.72
CA PRO A 10 19.52 0.92 -14.57
C PRO A 10 18.42 -0.12 -14.69
N LEU A 11 18.35 -0.77 -15.85
CA LEU A 11 17.43 -1.87 -16.16
C LEU A 11 17.55 -3.07 -15.21
N THR A 12 18.71 -3.25 -14.58
CA THR A 12 18.98 -4.34 -13.62
C THR A 12 18.04 -4.29 -12.41
N HIS A 13 17.41 -3.16 -12.14
CA HIS A 13 16.46 -3.02 -11.05
C HIS A 13 15.09 -3.66 -11.36
N PHE A 14 14.73 -3.74 -12.65
CA PHE A 14 13.54 -4.47 -13.11
C PHE A 14 13.84 -5.93 -13.45
N ALA A 15 15.12 -6.30 -13.62
CA ALA A 15 15.57 -7.67 -13.91
C ALA A 15 15.78 -8.54 -12.65
N GLY A 16 15.76 -7.98 -11.46
CA GLY A 16 16.04 -8.69 -10.18
C GLY A 16 14.86 -9.51 -9.62
N ARG A 17 13.71 -9.47 -10.26
CA ARG A 17 12.61 -10.41 -10.06
C ARG A 17 12.05 -10.75 -11.43
N ASP A 18 12.48 -11.90 -11.94
CA ASP A 18 12.04 -12.51 -13.19
C ASP A 18 11.93 -11.54 -14.37
N GLY A 19 12.88 -11.63 -15.30
CA GLY A 19 12.96 -10.87 -16.54
C GLY A 19 11.80 -11.06 -17.53
N GLN A 20 10.61 -11.20 -17.01
CA GLN A 20 9.35 -11.26 -17.72
C GLN A 20 8.22 -10.68 -16.84
N GLN A 21 8.15 -9.37 -16.66
CA GLN A 21 6.82 -8.77 -16.47
C GLN A 21 6.08 -8.89 -17.81
N LYS A 22 5.62 -10.11 -18.07
CA LYS A 22 4.77 -10.41 -19.23
C LYS A 22 3.46 -9.67 -19.04
N LEU A 23 3.02 -8.92 -20.04
CA LEU A 23 1.67 -8.39 -20.17
C LEU A 23 0.52 -9.38 -19.84
N PRO A 24 0.69 -10.72 -19.95
CA PRO A 24 -0.31 -11.66 -19.42
C PRO A 24 -0.55 -11.55 -17.92
N SER A 25 0.39 -11.09 -17.11
CA SER A 25 0.22 -11.03 -15.64
C SER A 25 -0.79 -9.96 -15.21
N TRP A 26 -0.88 -8.83 -15.91
CA TRP A 26 -1.86 -7.78 -15.56
C TRP A 26 -3.31 -8.19 -15.90
N ARG A 27 -3.53 -8.94 -16.96
CA ARG A 27 -4.85 -9.53 -17.28
C ARG A 27 -5.25 -10.58 -16.24
N TRP A 28 -4.30 -11.38 -15.79
CA TRP A 28 -4.50 -12.31 -14.67
C TRP A 28 -4.76 -11.56 -13.36
N GLU A 29 -4.02 -10.51 -13.10
CA GLU A 29 -4.18 -9.68 -11.91
C GLU A 29 -5.51 -8.91 -11.97
N ALA A 30 -5.90 -8.39 -13.13
CA ALA A 30 -7.20 -7.78 -13.37
C ALA A 30 -8.35 -8.80 -13.22
N LEU A 31 -8.19 -10.04 -13.65
CA LEU A 31 -9.17 -11.11 -13.45
C LEU A 31 -9.26 -11.52 -11.98
N ARG A 32 -8.10 -11.70 -11.29
CA ARG A 32 -8.06 -12.02 -9.86
C ARG A 32 -8.63 -10.91 -8.97
N THR A 33 -8.61 -9.66 -9.42
CA THR A 33 -9.21 -8.52 -8.72
C THR A 33 -10.68 -8.29 -9.07
N THR A 34 -11.27 -9.14 -9.93
CA THR A 34 -12.69 -9.11 -10.24
C THR A 34 -13.47 -9.81 -9.12
N PHE A 35 -14.48 -9.16 -8.57
CA PHE A 35 -15.28 -9.65 -7.44
C PHE A 35 -15.80 -11.10 -7.62
N TRP A 36 -16.11 -11.50 -8.83
CA TRP A 36 -16.71 -12.82 -9.16
C TRP A 36 -15.70 -13.95 -9.33
N PHE A 37 -14.41 -13.68 -9.43
CA PHE A 37 -13.42 -14.72 -9.74
C PHE A 37 -13.31 -15.79 -8.64
N VAL A 38 -13.11 -15.38 -7.39
CA VAL A 38 -13.01 -16.31 -6.26
C VAL A 38 -14.31 -17.07 -6.00
N PRO A 39 -15.49 -16.42 -5.97
CA PRO A 39 -16.76 -17.12 -5.85
C PRO A 39 -17.00 -18.16 -6.96
N SER A 40 -16.72 -17.82 -8.23
CA SER A 40 -16.89 -18.77 -9.34
C SER A 40 -15.98 -19.98 -9.22
N LEU A 41 -14.72 -19.79 -8.76
CA LEU A 41 -13.79 -20.89 -8.54
C LEU A 41 -14.29 -21.86 -7.45
N LEU A 42 -14.83 -21.31 -6.35
CA LEU A 42 -15.40 -22.11 -5.26
C LEU A 42 -16.63 -22.86 -5.69
N VAL A 43 -17.50 -22.27 -6.50
CA VAL A 43 -18.68 -22.96 -7.08
C VAL A 43 -18.25 -24.10 -8.00
N ILE A 44 -17.23 -23.92 -8.83
CA ILE A 44 -16.69 -25.00 -9.67
C ILE A 44 -16.11 -26.12 -8.77
N ALA A 45 -15.36 -25.76 -7.73
CA ALA A 45 -14.80 -26.72 -6.79
C ALA A 45 -15.90 -27.52 -6.07
N SER A 46 -17.01 -26.88 -5.68
CA SER A 46 -18.16 -27.57 -5.05
C SER A 46 -18.86 -28.52 -6.03
N GLY A 47 -18.93 -28.17 -7.32
CA GLY A 47 -19.43 -29.06 -8.36
C GLY A 47 -18.56 -30.31 -8.53
N VAL A 48 -17.23 -30.14 -8.50
CA VAL A 48 -16.28 -31.28 -8.51
C VAL A 48 -16.42 -32.13 -7.24
N LEU A 49 -16.53 -31.49 -6.07
CA LEU A 49 -16.74 -32.19 -4.80
C LEU A 49 -18.05 -33.00 -4.85
N PHE A 50 -19.14 -32.42 -5.38
CA PHE A 50 -20.40 -33.13 -5.56
C PHE A 50 -20.22 -34.35 -6.46
N LEU A 51 -19.54 -34.24 -7.60
CA LEU A 51 -19.32 -35.39 -8.48
C LEU A 51 -18.57 -36.52 -7.78
N VAL A 52 -17.54 -36.19 -6.98
CA VAL A 52 -16.78 -37.19 -6.22
C VAL A 52 -17.66 -37.87 -5.16
N THR A 53 -18.42 -37.11 -4.39
CA THR A 53 -19.30 -37.67 -3.35
C THR A 53 -20.45 -38.48 -3.97
N PHE A 54 -21.01 -38.03 -5.09
CA PHE A 54 -22.02 -38.72 -5.82
C PHE A 54 -21.52 -40.09 -6.37
N GLU A 55 -20.31 -40.13 -6.94
CA GLU A 55 -19.70 -41.40 -7.37
C GLU A 55 -19.49 -42.38 -6.21
N ILE A 56 -19.13 -41.88 -5.02
CA ILE A 56 -19.02 -42.70 -3.82
C ILE A 56 -20.38 -43.25 -3.42
N ASP A 57 -21.42 -42.39 -3.38
CA ASP A 57 -22.80 -42.82 -3.08
C ASP A 57 -23.33 -43.81 -4.09
N TRP A 58 -23.05 -43.59 -5.38
CA TRP A 58 -23.43 -44.47 -6.47
C TRP A 58 -22.76 -45.86 -6.37
N ALA A 59 -21.46 -45.86 -6.06
CA ALA A 59 -20.72 -47.09 -5.86
C ALA A 59 -21.22 -47.85 -4.59
N ALA A 60 -21.50 -47.13 -3.50
CA ALA A 60 -22.06 -47.73 -2.29
C ALA A 60 -23.42 -48.38 -2.54
N TYR A 61 -24.27 -47.73 -3.33
CA TYR A 61 -25.59 -48.23 -3.68
C TYR A 61 -25.53 -49.52 -4.54
N HIS A 62 -24.64 -49.56 -5.56
CA HIS A 62 -24.53 -50.69 -6.48
C HIS A 62 -23.71 -51.86 -5.92
N HIS A 63 -22.71 -51.59 -5.11
CA HIS A 63 -21.82 -52.61 -4.55
C HIS A 63 -22.20 -53.05 -3.14
N HIS A 64 -23.34 -52.58 -2.60
CA HIS A 64 -23.85 -52.88 -1.25
C HIS A 64 -22.78 -52.66 -0.15
N LEU A 65 -21.98 -51.57 -0.31
CA LEU A 65 -20.99 -51.22 0.70
C LEU A 65 -21.68 -50.79 2.00
N THR A 66 -21.28 -51.37 3.10
CA THR A 66 -21.80 -50.99 4.42
C THR A 66 -21.21 -49.65 4.83
N LEU A 67 -22.04 -48.61 4.76
CA LEU A 67 -21.67 -47.32 5.30
C LEU A 67 -21.77 -47.30 6.85
N PRO A 68 -20.96 -46.53 7.58
CA PRO A 68 -21.12 -46.36 9.00
C PRO A 68 -22.54 -45.89 9.34
N HIS A 69 -23.15 -46.46 10.40
CA HIS A 69 -24.54 -46.17 10.76
C HIS A 69 -24.84 -44.68 11.02
N TRP A 70 -23.85 -43.90 11.43
CA TRP A 70 -23.98 -42.46 11.66
C TRP A 70 -24.08 -41.65 10.36
N LEU A 71 -23.72 -42.23 9.21
CA LEU A 71 -23.85 -41.62 7.90
C LEU A 71 -25.19 -41.97 7.20
N VAL A 72 -25.92 -42.98 7.71
CA VAL A 72 -27.11 -43.51 7.03
C VAL A 72 -28.33 -42.70 7.42
N VAL A 73 -28.86 -41.94 6.45
CA VAL A 73 -30.15 -41.27 6.55
C VAL A 73 -31.27 -42.31 6.40
N THR A 74 -32.23 -42.31 7.31
CA THR A 74 -33.24 -43.37 7.48
C THR A 74 -34.22 -43.53 6.30
N SER A 75 -34.46 -42.44 5.50
CA SER A 75 -35.34 -42.48 4.34
C SER A 75 -35.02 -41.35 3.34
N ALA A 76 -35.41 -41.55 2.08
CA ALA A 76 -35.32 -40.52 1.03
C ALA A 76 -36.13 -39.24 1.38
N GLY A 77 -37.28 -39.43 2.05
CA GLY A 77 -38.09 -38.29 2.53
C GLY A 77 -37.36 -37.46 3.55
N ALA A 78 -36.76 -38.09 4.58
CA ALA A 78 -35.98 -37.39 5.60
C ALA A 78 -34.75 -36.67 5.01
N GLY A 79 -34.00 -37.34 4.10
CA GLY A 79 -32.88 -36.70 3.42
C GLY A 79 -33.26 -35.48 2.61
N ARG A 80 -34.39 -35.56 1.91
CA ARG A 80 -34.91 -34.42 1.14
C ARG A 80 -35.33 -33.25 2.02
N GLU A 81 -36.03 -33.53 3.13
CA GLU A 81 -36.42 -32.48 4.08
C GLU A 81 -35.20 -31.78 4.71
N VAL A 82 -34.16 -32.53 5.11
CA VAL A 82 -32.93 -31.98 5.63
C VAL A 82 -32.26 -31.06 4.62
N ILE A 83 -32.03 -31.51 3.38
CA ILE A 83 -31.37 -30.72 2.36
C ILE A 83 -32.18 -29.47 2.00
N ILE A 84 -33.51 -29.55 1.92
CA ILE A 84 -34.36 -28.38 1.70
C ILE A 84 -34.22 -27.38 2.85
N ALA A 85 -34.23 -27.85 4.10
CA ALA A 85 -34.06 -26.99 5.25
C ALA A 85 -32.69 -26.32 5.27
N LEU A 86 -31.60 -27.05 4.96
CA LEU A 86 -30.24 -26.50 4.86
C LEU A 86 -30.17 -25.48 3.72
N ALA A 87 -30.63 -25.78 2.53
CA ALA A 87 -30.64 -24.87 1.39
C ALA A 87 -31.40 -23.55 1.70
N ALA A 88 -32.57 -23.66 2.35
CA ALA A 88 -33.35 -22.50 2.77
C ALA A 88 -32.65 -21.66 3.80
N ALA A 89 -31.96 -22.30 4.80
CA ALA A 89 -31.16 -21.62 5.80
C ALA A 89 -29.98 -20.86 5.15
N ILE A 90 -29.25 -21.50 4.23
CA ILE A 90 -28.11 -20.90 3.52
C ILE A 90 -28.56 -19.66 2.72
N VAL A 91 -29.67 -19.72 1.98
CA VAL A 91 -30.21 -18.57 1.23
C VAL A 91 -30.52 -17.41 2.16
N THR A 92 -31.09 -17.69 3.34
CA THR A 92 -31.37 -16.68 4.35
C THR A 92 -30.09 -16.02 4.85
N VAL A 93 -29.05 -16.82 5.18
CA VAL A 93 -27.74 -16.31 5.60
C VAL A 93 -27.08 -15.48 4.52
N VAL A 94 -27.12 -15.92 3.26
CA VAL A 94 -26.62 -15.15 2.10
C VAL A 94 -27.32 -13.79 2.01
N GLY A 95 -28.64 -13.73 2.20
CA GLY A 95 -29.39 -12.48 2.23
C GLY A 95 -28.92 -11.53 3.33
N VAL A 96 -28.66 -12.04 4.54
CA VAL A 96 -28.10 -11.26 5.67
C VAL A 96 -26.70 -10.76 5.34
N VAL A 97 -25.82 -11.61 4.82
CA VAL A 97 -24.44 -11.26 4.41
C VAL A 97 -24.46 -10.14 3.36
N PHE A 98 -25.31 -10.23 2.34
CA PHE A 98 -25.49 -9.17 1.37
C PHE A 98 -25.97 -7.86 1.99
N SER A 99 -26.97 -7.93 2.87
CA SER A 99 -27.50 -6.76 3.57
C SER A 99 -26.40 -6.06 4.40
N ILE A 100 -25.64 -6.81 5.19
CA ILE A 100 -24.52 -6.28 5.97
C ILE A 100 -23.45 -5.67 5.05
N THR A 101 -23.13 -6.34 3.93
CA THR A 101 -22.15 -5.85 2.95
C THR A 101 -22.57 -4.50 2.36
N ILE A 102 -23.85 -4.36 1.98
CA ILE A 102 -24.39 -3.10 1.43
C ILE A 102 -24.36 -1.99 2.46
N VAL A 103 -24.76 -2.27 3.71
CA VAL A 103 -24.72 -1.29 4.80
C VAL A 103 -23.27 -0.87 5.06
N ALA A 104 -22.34 -1.82 5.17
CA ALA A 104 -20.93 -1.56 5.35
C ALA A 104 -20.34 -0.69 4.23
N LEU A 105 -20.67 -1.01 2.97
CA LEU A 105 -20.26 -0.23 1.81
C LEU A 105 -20.82 1.20 1.82
N THR A 106 -22.06 1.36 2.24
CA THR A 106 -22.70 2.68 2.36
C THR A 106 -22.02 3.51 3.42
N LEU A 107 -21.75 2.94 4.61
CA LEU A 107 -21.02 3.61 5.70
C LEU A 107 -19.59 3.96 5.28
N ALA A 108 -18.87 3.02 4.65
CA ALA A 108 -17.53 3.27 4.14
C ALA A 108 -17.52 4.40 3.08
N SER A 109 -18.51 4.45 2.18
CA SER A 109 -18.64 5.52 1.18
C SER A 109 -18.88 6.89 1.82
N GLN A 110 -19.68 6.94 2.88
CA GLN A 110 -19.95 8.18 3.62
C GLN A 110 -18.74 8.66 4.41
N GLN A 111 -17.99 7.76 5.03
CA GLN A 111 -16.83 8.09 5.88
C GLN A 111 -15.55 8.36 5.08
N PHE A 112 -15.26 7.56 4.04
CA PHE A 112 -13.95 7.58 3.36
C PHE A 112 -13.99 8.19 1.95
N GLY A 113 -15.17 8.39 1.38
CA GLY A 113 -15.34 8.85 0.01
C GLY A 113 -15.32 7.70 -1.03
N PRO A 114 -15.83 8.00 -2.25
CA PRO A 114 -16.09 6.96 -3.28
C PRO A 114 -14.82 6.28 -3.82
N ARG A 115 -13.64 6.89 -3.66
CA ARG A 115 -12.38 6.28 -4.14
C ARG A 115 -11.95 5.08 -3.31
N MET A 116 -12.36 5.02 -2.04
CA MET A 116 -11.99 3.97 -1.09
C MET A 116 -12.87 2.72 -1.21
N MET A 117 -14.08 2.83 -1.80
CA MET A 117 -15.00 1.72 -2.01
C MET A 117 -14.36 0.55 -2.76
N ARG A 118 -13.42 0.83 -3.67
CA ARG A 118 -12.75 -0.20 -4.45
C ARG A 118 -11.93 -1.17 -3.59
N ASN A 119 -11.30 -0.68 -2.52
CA ASN A 119 -10.51 -1.54 -1.62
C ASN A 119 -11.43 -2.52 -0.90
N PHE A 120 -12.62 -2.08 -0.47
CA PHE A 120 -13.62 -2.93 0.17
C PHE A 120 -14.20 -3.99 -0.78
N VAL A 121 -14.49 -3.62 -2.04
CA VAL A 121 -15.00 -4.58 -3.05
C VAL A 121 -13.94 -5.61 -3.45
N ARG A 122 -12.67 -5.25 -3.39
CA ARG A 122 -11.52 -6.13 -3.70
C ARG A 122 -11.07 -6.99 -2.53
N ASP A 123 -11.69 -6.84 -1.37
CA ASP A 123 -11.35 -7.61 -0.18
C ASP A 123 -11.59 -9.11 -0.43
N VAL A 124 -10.52 -9.88 -0.35
CA VAL A 124 -10.54 -11.33 -0.58
C VAL A 124 -11.39 -12.04 0.47
N GLY A 125 -11.42 -11.54 1.72
CA GLY A 125 -12.26 -12.08 2.78
C GLY A 125 -13.75 -12.07 2.41
N ASN A 126 -14.24 -10.95 1.87
CA ASN A 126 -15.63 -10.83 1.40
C ASN A 126 -15.93 -11.75 0.21
N GLN A 127 -14.99 -11.87 -0.75
CA GLN A 127 -15.15 -12.74 -1.92
C GLN A 127 -15.16 -14.22 -1.53
N VAL A 128 -14.27 -14.65 -0.64
CA VAL A 128 -14.18 -16.03 -0.14
C VAL A 128 -15.45 -16.39 0.63
N THR A 129 -15.88 -15.52 1.54
CA THR A 129 -17.11 -15.72 2.32
C THR A 129 -18.31 -15.93 1.43
N LEU A 130 -18.54 -15.01 0.48
CA LEU A 130 -19.64 -15.14 -0.47
C LEU A 130 -19.52 -16.41 -1.32
N GLY A 131 -18.30 -16.72 -1.74
CA GLY A 131 -18.02 -17.93 -2.51
C GLY A 131 -18.33 -19.22 -1.77
N ILE A 132 -18.01 -19.31 -0.48
CA ILE A 132 -18.30 -20.47 0.37
C ILE A 132 -19.81 -20.65 0.49
N PHE A 133 -20.57 -19.63 0.86
CA PHE A 133 -22.02 -19.72 0.97
C PHE A 133 -22.72 -20.14 -0.34
N VAL A 134 -22.34 -19.49 -1.46
CA VAL A 134 -22.92 -19.82 -2.77
C VAL A 134 -22.53 -21.25 -3.18
N SER A 135 -21.29 -21.68 -2.90
CA SER A 135 -20.84 -23.04 -3.24
C SER A 135 -21.56 -24.11 -2.42
N THR A 136 -21.79 -23.89 -1.13
CA THR A 136 -22.56 -24.81 -0.27
C THR A 136 -24.02 -24.89 -0.74
N PHE A 137 -24.61 -23.75 -1.08
CA PHE A 137 -25.98 -23.72 -1.64
C PHE A 137 -26.08 -24.54 -2.93
N VAL A 138 -25.15 -24.33 -3.89
CA VAL A 138 -25.11 -25.08 -5.16
C VAL A 138 -24.91 -26.58 -4.91
N TYR A 139 -24.00 -26.94 -3.99
CA TYR A 139 -23.77 -28.32 -3.58
C TYR A 139 -25.06 -28.97 -3.04
N SER A 140 -25.76 -28.28 -2.15
CA SER A 140 -27.03 -28.76 -1.57
C SER A 140 -28.14 -28.93 -2.65
N LEU A 141 -28.23 -28.01 -3.61
CA LEU A 141 -29.18 -28.16 -4.73
C LEU A 141 -28.85 -29.35 -5.62
N LEU A 142 -27.57 -29.57 -5.95
CA LEU A 142 -27.14 -30.73 -6.73
C LEU A 142 -27.45 -32.03 -5.99
N THR A 143 -27.20 -32.09 -4.67
CA THR A 143 -27.54 -33.24 -3.83
C THR A 143 -29.05 -33.46 -3.81
N LEU A 144 -29.85 -32.39 -3.68
CA LEU A 144 -31.34 -32.50 -3.67
C LEU A 144 -31.92 -33.13 -4.91
N VAL A 145 -31.37 -32.79 -6.09
CA VAL A 145 -31.83 -33.30 -7.38
C VAL A 145 -31.60 -34.81 -7.50
N THR A 146 -30.61 -35.36 -6.82
CA THR A 146 -30.28 -36.81 -6.90
C THR A 146 -31.10 -37.68 -5.95
N ILE A 147 -31.80 -37.07 -4.97
CA ILE A 147 -32.67 -37.84 -4.03
C ILE A 147 -33.96 -38.24 -4.72
N GLY A 148 -34.12 -39.54 -5.02
CA GLY A 148 -35.35 -40.07 -5.62
C GLY A 148 -35.21 -41.51 -6.12
N GLY A 149 -36.36 -42.15 -6.51
CA GLY A 149 -36.33 -43.49 -7.09
C GLY A 149 -35.73 -44.60 -6.20
N GLY A 150 -35.72 -44.42 -4.88
CA GLY A 150 -35.10 -45.40 -3.94
C GLY A 150 -33.61 -45.15 -3.69
N PHE A 151 -32.99 -44.17 -4.38
CA PHE A 151 -31.59 -43.77 -4.16
C PHE A 151 -31.50 -42.62 -3.12
N VAL A 152 -30.65 -42.81 -2.13
CA VAL A 152 -30.34 -41.80 -1.07
C VAL A 152 -28.85 -41.59 -1.04
N PRO A 153 -28.33 -40.40 -1.41
CA PRO A 153 -26.91 -40.10 -1.42
C PRO A 153 -26.42 -39.72 0.01
N HIS A 154 -26.16 -40.72 0.82
CA HIS A 154 -25.83 -40.56 2.23
C HIS A 154 -24.59 -39.72 2.48
N VAL A 155 -23.51 -39.95 1.70
CA VAL A 155 -22.25 -39.22 1.81
C VAL A 155 -22.42 -37.77 1.39
N SER A 156 -23.15 -37.55 0.28
CA SER A 156 -23.43 -36.18 -0.22
C SER A 156 -24.28 -35.38 0.77
N ILE A 157 -25.25 -36.02 1.45
CA ILE A 157 -26.06 -35.38 2.51
C ILE A 157 -25.16 -35.00 3.69
N ALA A 158 -24.35 -35.93 4.20
CA ALA A 158 -23.44 -35.68 5.32
C ALA A 158 -22.41 -34.57 5.02
N VAL A 159 -21.89 -34.53 3.78
CA VAL A 159 -20.99 -33.43 3.34
C VAL A 159 -21.76 -32.11 3.27
N SER A 160 -23.02 -32.07 2.82
CA SER A 160 -23.85 -30.86 2.85
C SER A 160 -24.06 -30.33 4.28
N GLU A 161 -24.33 -31.22 5.23
CA GLU A 161 -24.43 -30.86 6.66
C GLU A 161 -23.11 -30.31 7.18
N ALA A 162 -21.98 -30.97 6.88
CA ALA A 162 -20.66 -30.51 7.29
C ALA A 162 -20.29 -29.14 6.70
N LEU A 163 -20.60 -28.91 5.41
CA LEU A 163 -20.40 -27.61 4.78
C LEU A 163 -21.25 -26.52 5.43
N THR A 164 -22.50 -26.84 5.82
CA THR A 164 -23.37 -25.88 6.52
C THR A 164 -22.84 -25.51 7.89
N LEU A 165 -22.20 -26.45 8.61
CA LEU A 165 -21.50 -26.15 9.87
C LEU A 165 -20.29 -25.23 9.63
N VAL A 166 -19.55 -25.44 8.54
CA VAL A 166 -18.46 -24.55 8.13
C VAL A 166 -19.01 -23.16 7.79
N ASP A 167 -20.16 -23.08 7.12
CA ASP A 167 -20.82 -21.80 6.80
C ASP A 167 -21.12 -21.00 8.07
N LEU A 168 -21.55 -21.65 9.15
CA LEU A 168 -21.79 -20.98 10.43
C LEU A 168 -20.50 -20.36 11.01
N ALA A 169 -19.39 -21.09 10.95
CA ALA A 169 -18.09 -20.57 11.37
C ALA A 169 -17.64 -19.40 10.48
N VAL A 170 -17.85 -19.53 9.16
CA VAL A 170 -17.55 -18.48 8.17
C VAL A 170 -18.41 -17.23 8.39
N LEU A 171 -19.67 -17.39 8.80
CA LEU A 171 -20.55 -16.27 9.15
C LEU A 171 -20.01 -15.47 10.34
N ILE A 172 -19.56 -16.15 11.40
CA ILE A 172 -18.97 -15.50 12.57
C ILE A 172 -17.68 -14.74 12.16
N TYR A 173 -16.83 -15.39 11.38
CA TYR A 173 -15.64 -14.75 10.81
C TYR A 173 -16.00 -13.51 9.99
N PHE A 174 -16.98 -13.61 9.10
CA PHE A 174 -17.43 -12.53 8.23
C PHE A 174 -17.89 -11.30 9.01
N ILE A 175 -18.74 -11.50 10.03
CA ILE A 175 -19.22 -10.40 10.87
C ILE A 175 -18.04 -9.67 11.53
N HIS A 176 -17.10 -10.44 12.09
CA HIS A 176 -15.89 -9.86 12.69
C HIS A 176 -15.02 -9.14 11.66
N HIS A 177 -14.80 -9.76 10.50
CA HIS A 177 -13.99 -9.22 9.42
C HIS A 177 -14.55 -7.90 8.87
N VAL A 178 -15.86 -7.84 8.60
CA VAL A 178 -16.52 -6.62 8.12
C VAL A 178 -16.46 -5.53 9.17
N ALA A 179 -16.77 -5.86 10.44
CA ALA A 179 -16.70 -4.89 11.52
C ALA A 179 -15.31 -4.26 11.67
N LYS A 180 -14.24 -5.03 11.46
CA LYS A 180 -12.86 -4.56 11.47
C LYS A 180 -12.52 -3.75 10.22
N SER A 181 -12.93 -4.21 9.04
CA SER A 181 -12.61 -3.56 7.74
C SER A 181 -13.22 -2.17 7.55
N ILE A 182 -14.26 -1.83 8.34
CA ILE A 182 -14.89 -0.50 8.31
C ILE A 182 -14.18 0.48 9.27
N GLN A 183 -13.32 -0.01 10.17
CA GLN A 183 -12.67 0.86 11.13
C GLN A 183 -11.65 1.77 10.46
N LEU A 184 -11.77 3.07 10.70
CA LEU A 184 -10.94 4.10 10.08
C LEU A 184 -9.42 3.90 10.29
N PRO A 185 -8.94 3.47 11.48
CA PRO A 185 -7.52 3.17 11.67
C PRO A 185 -6.99 2.05 10.76
N GLU A 186 -7.76 0.99 10.54
CA GLU A 186 -7.39 -0.12 9.66
C GLU A 186 -7.29 0.31 8.19
N VAL A 187 -8.24 1.14 7.75
CA VAL A 187 -8.24 1.70 6.40
C VAL A 187 -7.01 2.59 6.19
N ILE A 188 -6.70 3.48 7.13
CA ILE A 188 -5.52 4.36 7.09
C ILE A 188 -4.24 3.51 7.07
N ALA A 189 -4.11 2.51 7.95
CA ALA A 189 -2.97 1.63 8.00
C ALA A 189 -2.80 0.82 6.69
N GLY A 190 -3.90 0.38 6.09
CA GLY A 190 -3.91 -0.30 4.78
C GLY A 190 -3.33 0.59 3.67
N ILE A 191 -3.81 1.85 3.57
CA ILE A 191 -3.31 2.82 2.59
C ILE A 191 -1.83 3.16 2.85
N ALA A 192 -1.46 3.32 4.11
CA ALA A 192 -0.07 3.57 4.49
C ALA A 192 0.83 2.38 4.09
N GLY A 193 0.36 1.15 4.28
CA GLY A 193 1.03 -0.05 3.80
C GLY A 193 1.22 -0.07 2.28
N ASP A 194 0.19 0.35 1.53
CA ASP A 194 0.25 0.49 0.07
C ASP A 194 1.25 1.59 -0.34
N LEU A 195 1.25 2.72 0.36
CA LEU A 195 2.22 3.80 0.17
C LEU A 195 3.65 3.30 0.35
N MET A 196 3.93 2.59 1.45
CA MET A 196 5.26 2.05 1.73
C MET A 196 5.72 1.06 0.67
N ARG A 197 4.83 0.15 0.22
CA ARG A 197 5.12 -0.81 -0.86
C ARG A 197 5.41 -0.10 -2.19
N SER A 198 4.59 0.89 -2.55
CA SER A 198 4.76 1.68 -3.76
C SER A 198 6.07 2.46 -3.76
N ILE A 199 6.45 3.04 -2.60
CA ILE A 199 7.74 3.72 -2.42
C ILE A 199 8.90 2.73 -2.58
N ASP A 200 8.80 1.51 -2.02
CA ASP A 200 9.86 0.50 -2.13
C ASP A 200 10.10 0.05 -3.58
N VAL A 201 9.04 0.00 -4.38
CA VAL A 201 9.11 -0.33 -5.80
C VAL A 201 9.68 0.83 -6.61
N GLU A 202 9.21 2.05 -6.35
CA GLU A 202 9.53 3.22 -7.17
C GLU A 202 10.89 3.84 -6.79
N PHE A 203 11.26 3.82 -5.51
CA PHE A 203 12.49 4.40 -4.97
C PHE A 203 13.32 3.34 -4.24
N PRO A 204 14.22 2.63 -4.91
CA PRO A 204 15.05 1.61 -4.27
C PRO A 204 16.04 2.18 -3.27
N ARG A 205 16.36 1.39 -2.22
CA ARG A 205 17.28 1.79 -1.15
C ARG A 205 18.73 1.90 -1.60
N THR A 206 19.15 1.06 -2.53
CA THR A 206 20.51 1.01 -3.04
C THR A 206 20.52 1.62 -4.42
N ALA A 207 21.31 2.67 -4.63
CA ALA A 207 21.61 3.12 -5.97
C ALA A 207 22.31 1.96 -6.67
N PRO A 208 21.73 1.43 -7.76
CA PRO A 208 22.41 0.36 -8.49
C PRO A 208 23.73 0.89 -9.03
N SER A 209 24.76 0.01 -9.12
CA SER A 209 26.05 0.37 -9.72
C SER A 209 25.80 0.96 -11.09
N LYS A 210 26.25 2.21 -11.29
CA LYS A 210 26.06 2.94 -12.55
C LYS A 210 26.85 2.24 -13.64
N PRO A 211 26.23 1.78 -14.74
CA PRO A 211 27.01 1.70 -15.97
C PRO A 211 27.51 3.11 -16.29
N GLU A 212 28.74 3.21 -16.69
CA GLU A 212 29.32 4.49 -17.13
C GLU A 212 28.44 5.04 -18.27
N ARG A 213 27.95 6.28 -18.12
CA ARG A 213 27.10 6.89 -19.14
C ARG A 213 27.87 7.00 -20.44
N GLN A 214 27.33 6.37 -21.47
CA GLN A 214 27.91 6.42 -22.82
C GLN A 214 26.97 7.20 -23.76
N GLY A 215 27.56 7.88 -24.73
CA GLY A 215 26.83 8.59 -25.77
C GLY A 215 26.48 10.02 -25.43
N LYS A 216 25.36 10.50 -25.97
CA LYS A 216 24.91 11.89 -25.84
C LYS A 216 24.47 12.25 -24.45
N SER A 217 24.72 13.48 -24.03
CA SER A 217 24.26 14.00 -22.72
C SER A 217 22.73 14.12 -22.68
N LEU A 218 22.17 14.15 -21.46
CA LEU A 218 20.71 14.34 -21.27
C LEU A 218 20.22 15.63 -21.91
N ALA A 219 20.95 16.74 -21.74
CA ALA A 219 20.60 18.03 -22.30
C ALA A 219 20.61 18.03 -23.85
N GLU A 220 21.61 17.35 -24.47
CA GLU A 220 21.68 17.20 -25.93
C GLU A 220 20.50 16.37 -26.46
N LEU A 221 20.14 15.27 -25.76
CA LEU A 221 19.00 14.42 -26.13
C LEU A 221 17.67 15.16 -26.00
N GLN A 222 17.49 15.93 -24.95
CA GLN A 222 16.30 16.78 -24.76
C GLN A 222 16.17 17.80 -25.87
N HIS A 223 17.26 18.48 -26.24
CA HIS A 223 17.26 19.41 -27.36
C HIS A 223 16.94 18.75 -28.72
N LEU A 224 17.44 17.53 -28.95
CA LEU A 224 17.12 16.76 -30.17
C LEU A 224 15.65 16.32 -30.20
N LEU A 225 15.11 15.88 -29.08
CA LEU A 225 13.68 15.53 -28.92
C LEU A 225 12.80 16.76 -29.21
N ASP A 226 13.12 17.93 -28.63
CA ASP A 226 12.33 19.15 -28.79
C ASP A 226 12.41 19.71 -30.23
N SER A 227 13.59 19.69 -30.86
CA SER A 227 13.79 20.29 -32.17
C SER A 227 13.49 19.38 -33.37
N ARG A 228 13.70 18.04 -33.21
CA ARG A 228 13.65 17.07 -34.33
C ARG A 228 12.87 15.81 -34.00
N GLY A 229 12.22 15.73 -32.83
CA GLY A 229 11.43 14.58 -32.40
C GLY A 229 10.15 14.40 -33.23
N GLY A 230 9.66 13.16 -33.25
CA GLY A 230 8.35 12.80 -33.75
C GLY A 230 7.42 12.51 -32.57
N THR A 231 6.23 13.10 -32.61
CA THR A 231 5.24 12.94 -31.51
C THR A 231 4.37 11.72 -31.73
N VAL A 232 4.27 10.86 -30.70
CA VAL A 232 3.29 9.77 -30.63
C VAL A 232 2.12 10.27 -29.80
N ALA A 233 0.93 10.32 -30.42
CA ALA A 233 -0.29 10.76 -29.75
C ALA A 233 -0.97 9.62 -28.97
N ALA A 234 -1.65 9.97 -27.90
CA ALA A 234 -2.49 9.05 -27.15
C ALA A 234 -3.72 8.65 -27.98
N THR A 235 -4.07 7.38 -27.97
CA THR A 235 -5.24 6.84 -28.68
C THR A 235 -6.52 6.91 -27.86
N THR A 236 -6.42 6.97 -26.55
CA THR A 236 -7.55 6.98 -25.61
C THR A 236 -7.32 8.01 -24.49
N SER A 237 -8.41 8.57 -23.98
CA SER A 237 -8.37 9.42 -22.77
C SER A 237 -8.48 8.57 -21.52
N GLY A 238 -7.74 8.94 -20.46
CA GLY A 238 -7.77 8.23 -19.18
C GLY A 238 -6.53 8.51 -18.32
N TYR A 239 -6.48 7.87 -17.16
CA TYR A 239 -5.31 7.90 -16.30
C TYR A 239 -4.29 6.84 -16.76
N VAL A 240 -3.03 7.21 -16.82
CA VAL A 240 -1.93 6.25 -17.01
C VAL A 240 -1.88 5.35 -15.76
N GLN A 241 -2.10 4.07 -15.95
CA GLN A 241 -2.15 3.09 -14.86
C GLN A 241 -0.86 2.28 -14.75
N PHE A 242 -0.23 2.00 -15.90
CA PHE A 242 0.99 1.23 -15.98
C PHE A 242 1.83 1.60 -17.19
N VAL A 243 3.15 1.61 -17.01
CA VAL A 243 4.16 1.77 -18.07
C VAL A 243 5.20 0.65 -17.96
N GLY A 244 5.37 -0.11 -19.03
CA GLY A 244 6.37 -1.17 -19.14
C GLY A 244 7.73 -0.61 -19.54
N TYR A 245 8.43 0.05 -18.62
CA TYR A 245 9.69 0.76 -18.88
C TYR A 245 10.76 -0.12 -19.55
N ALA A 246 10.94 -1.37 -19.07
CA ALA A 246 11.92 -2.30 -19.65
C ALA A 246 11.65 -2.61 -21.12
N GLN A 247 10.38 -2.81 -21.48
CA GLN A 247 9.98 -3.07 -22.88
C GLN A 247 10.19 -1.85 -23.76
N LEU A 248 9.94 -0.65 -23.23
CA LEU A 248 10.15 0.61 -23.95
C LEU A 248 11.64 0.88 -24.18
N VAL A 249 12.49 0.59 -23.20
CA VAL A 249 13.95 0.70 -23.36
C VAL A 249 14.46 -0.31 -24.37
N GLU A 250 13.96 -1.55 -24.35
CA GLU A 250 14.37 -2.59 -25.31
C GLU A 250 14.01 -2.21 -26.75
N ILE A 251 12.80 -1.69 -27.01
CA ILE A 251 12.46 -1.24 -28.37
C ILE A 251 13.29 -0.03 -28.78
N ALA A 252 13.53 0.93 -27.87
CA ALA A 252 14.37 2.10 -28.16
C ALA A 252 15.81 1.70 -28.48
N ALA A 253 16.37 0.70 -27.78
CA ALA A 253 17.69 0.14 -28.09
C ALA A 253 17.72 -0.52 -29.47
N ARG A 254 16.71 -1.34 -29.81
CA ARG A 254 16.63 -2.02 -31.11
C ARG A 254 16.45 -1.07 -32.29
N THR A 255 15.78 0.04 -32.09
CA THR A 255 15.55 1.04 -33.15
C THR A 255 16.57 2.17 -33.14
N ASP A 256 17.60 2.05 -32.29
CA ASP A 256 18.60 3.10 -32.01
C ASP A 256 17.97 4.46 -31.80
N SER A 257 16.90 4.52 -31.01
CA SER A 257 16.14 5.72 -30.72
C SER A 257 16.19 6.08 -29.23
N VAL A 258 15.78 7.31 -28.94
CA VAL A 258 15.50 7.81 -27.60
C VAL A 258 14.06 8.30 -27.57
N MET A 259 13.35 8.03 -26.49
CA MET A 259 12.00 8.55 -26.30
C MET A 259 11.87 9.31 -24.97
N ARG A 260 11.01 10.31 -24.97
CA ARG A 260 10.55 10.99 -23.76
C ARG A 260 9.07 10.72 -23.58
N LEU A 261 8.70 10.22 -22.41
CA LEU A 261 7.30 10.10 -22.00
C LEU A 261 6.83 11.45 -21.44
N GLU A 262 5.73 11.95 -21.97
CA GLU A 262 5.15 13.23 -21.53
C GLU A 262 4.28 13.04 -20.28
N HIS A 263 3.84 11.81 -20.03
CA HIS A 263 2.96 11.44 -18.93
C HIS A 263 3.46 10.19 -18.22
N ARG A 264 3.48 10.23 -16.89
CA ARG A 264 3.82 9.13 -16.03
C ARG A 264 2.57 8.49 -15.40
N PRO A 265 2.70 7.33 -14.74
CA PRO A 265 1.61 6.74 -13.96
C PRO A 265 0.94 7.76 -13.02
N GLY A 266 -0.40 7.75 -13.01
CA GLY A 266 -1.23 8.69 -12.25
C GLY A 266 -1.61 9.98 -12.99
N HIS A 267 -0.98 10.32 -14.14
CA HIS A 267 -1.40 11.46 -14.94
C HIS A 267 -2.62 11.12 -15.80
N PHE A 268 -3.49 12.11 -16.00
CA PHE A 268 -4.59 12.03 -16.95
C PHE A 268 -4.09 12.47 -18.32
N ILE A 269 -4.38 11.68 -19.35
CA ILE A 269 -4.08 12.00 -20.74
C ILE A 269 -5.37 12.14 -21.53
N VAL A 270 -5.31 12.96 -22.58
CA VAL A 270 -6.43 13.18 -23.49
C VAL A 270 -6.08 12.58 -24.86
N ALA A 271 -7.02 11.87 -25.47
CA ALA A 271 -6.85 11.31 -26.81
C ALA A 271 -6.44 12.41 -27.80
N GLY A 272 -5.48 12.11 -28.67
CA GLY A 272 -4.91 13.05 -29.62
C GLY A 272 -3.78 13.93 -29.08
N HIS A 273 -3.60 14.03 -27.75
CA HIS A 273 -2.48 14.77 -27.15
C HIS A 273 -1.17 13.95 -27.14
N PRO A 274 0.00 14.61 -27.04
CA PRO A 274 1.29 13.93 -26.98
C PRO A 274 1.38 12.94 -25.82
N LEU A 275 1.68 11.68 -26.13
CA LEU A 275 1.98 10.63 -25.16
C LEU A 275 3.48 10.46 -24.99
N ALA A 276 4.21 10.48 -26.09
CA ALA A 276 5.67 10.41 -26.12
C ALA A 276 6.24 11.19 -27.30
N THR A 277 7.49 11.64 -27.13
CA THR A 277 8.32 12.22 -28.20
C THR A 277 9.49 11.29 -28.49
N VAL A 278 9.77 11.00 -29.76
CA VAL A 278 10.76 10.00 -30.20
C VAL A 278 11.77 10.63 -31.17
N TRP A 279 13.06 10.40 -30.93
CA TRP A 279 14.14 10.76 -31.84
C TRP A 279 15.03 9.54 -32.11
N PRO A 280 15.45 9.29 -33.39
CA PRO A 280 15.06 9.97 -34.62
C PRO A 280 13.61 9.70 -35.03
N ARG A 281 13.00 10.62 -35.75
CA ARG A 281 11.59 10.57 -36.21
C ARG A 281 11.23 9.28 -36.98
N GLY A 282 12.20 8.67 -37.64
CA GLY A 282 12.03 7.41 -38.38
C GLY A 282 11.64 6.21 -37.49
N ALA A 283 11.95 6.24 -36.18
CA ALA A 283 11.60 5.18 -35.23
C ALA A 283 10.18 5.33 -34.66
N GLN A 284 9.48 6.47 -34.95
CA GLN A 284 8.19 6.81 -34.35
C GLN A 284 7.13 5.70 -34.48
N GLY A 285 7.01 5.08 -35.67
CA GLY A 285 5.99 4.07 -35.92
C GLY A 285 6.22 2.78 -35.10
N GLN A 286 7.47 2.35 -34.95
CA GLN A 286 7.82 1.16 -34.17
C GLN A 286 7.65 1.40 -32.68
N VAL A 287 8.04 2.58 -32.20
CA VAL A 287 7.86 2.99 -30.80
C VAL A 287 6.37 3.16 -30.48
N ALA A 288 5.56 3.73 -31.37
CA ALA A 288 4.11 3.84 -31.19
C ALA A 288 3.44 2.47 -31.01
N ALA A 289 3.84 1.49 -31.85
CA ALA A 289 3.35 0.11 -31.73
C ALA A 289 3.76 -0.56 -30.39
N ALA A 290 4.97 -0.27 -29.88
CA ALA A 290 5.42 -0.75 -28.59
C ALA A 290 4.69 -0.06 -27.41
N LEU A 291 4.50 1.26 -27.49
CA LEU A 291 3.73 2.02 -26.50
C LEU A 291 2.30 1.49 -26.37
N ALA A 292 1.63 1.17 -27.48
CA ALA A 292 0.29 0.60 -27.48
C ALA A 292 0.20 -0.72 -26.67
N LYS A 293 1.32 -1.45 -26.55
CA LYS A 293 1.40 -2.72 -25.80
C LYS A 293 1.94 -2.55 -24.36
N ALA A 294 2.82 -1.59 -24.16
CA ALA A 294 3.54 -1.37 -22.90
C ALA A 294 2.94 -0.26 -22.03
N HIS A 295 1.90 0.43 -22.49
CA HIS A 295 1.26 1.54 -21.80
C HIS A 295 -0.23 1.22 -21.59
N VAL A 296 -0.68 1.29 -20.34
CA VAL A 296 -2.08 1.02 -19.99
C VAL A 296 -2.73 2.28 -19.45
N THR A 297 -3.87 2.66 -20.04
CA THR A 297 -4.74 3.73 -19.56
C THR A 297 -6.08 3.18 -19.08
N GLY A 298 -6.67 3.86 -18.11
CA GLY A 298 -7.98 3.50 -17.59
C GLY A 298 -8.71 4.67 -16.95
N PRO A 299 -9.99 4.48 -16.57
CA PRO A 299 -10.83 5.57 -16.06
C PRO A 299 -10.41 6.06 -14.68
N GLN A 300 -9.50 5.37 -13.99
CA GLN A 300 -9.12 5.65 -12.61
C GLN A 300 -7.63 5.41 -12.39
N ARG A 301 -7.05 6.11 -11.40
CA ARG A 301 -5.67 5.88 -10.94
C ARG A 301 -5.53 4.53 -10.24
N THR A 302 -4.33 3.99 -10.23
CA THR A 302 -3.95 2.75 -9.52
C THR A 302 -2.71 2.99 -8.68
N LEU A 303 -2.51 2.17 -7.63
CA LEU A 303 -1.35 2.26 -6.72
C LEU A 303 -0.09 1.59 -7.28
N MET A 304 -0.19 0.92 -8.43
CA MET A 304 0.86 0.02 -8.93
C MET A 304 2.21 0.73 -9.17
N GLN A 305 2.20 1.93 -9.77
CA GLN A 305 3.38 2.74 -10.05
C GLN A 305 3.16 4.22 -9.66
N ASP A 306 2.20 4.52 -8.77
CA ASP A 306 1.81 5.87 -8.39
C ASP A 306 1.72 6.04 -6.87
N PRO A 307 2.86 6.22 -6.17
CA PRO A 307 2.87 6.45 -4.72
C PRO A 307 2.13 7.72 -4.32
N VAL A 308 2.07 8.72 -5.22
CA VAL A 308 1.35 9.98 -4.97
C VAL A 308 -0.15 9.74 -4.82
N PHE A 309 -0.69 8.67 -5.41
CA PHE A 309 -2.10 8.34 -5.24
C PHE A 309 -2.43 7.89 -3.81
N ALA A 310 -1.54 7.15 -3.15
CA ALA A 310 -1.70 6.79 -1.74
C ALA A 310 -1.59 8.05 -0.83
N ILE A 311 -0.66 8.96 -1.15
CA ILE A 311 -0.58 10.26 -0.46
C ILE A 311 -1.92 11.00 -0.58
N ASP A 312 -2.48 11.10 -1.80
CA ASP A 312 -3.77 11.75 -2.04
C ASP A 312 -4.91 11.13 -1.23
N GLN A 313 -4.93 9.81 -1.06
CA GLN A 313 -5.94 9.12 -0.27
C GLN A 313 -5.85 9.46 1.22
N LEU A 314 -4.65 9.47 1.82
CA LEU A 314 -4.44 9.89 3.21
C LEU A 314 -4.82 11.36 3.42
N VAL A 315 -4.45 12.22 2.47
CA VAL A 315 -4.82 13.65 2.50
C VAL A 315 -6.34 13.84 2.38
N GLU A 316 -7.03 13.07 1.54
CA GLU A 316 -8.50 13.13 1.39
C GLU A 316 -9.19 12.76 2.71
N ILE A 317 -8.70 11.74 3.42
CA ILE A 317 -9.20 11.38 4.75
C ILE A 317 -8.95 12.50 5.75
N ALA A 318 -7.72 13.03 5.79
CA ALA A 318 -7.34 14.08 6.74
C ALA A 318 -8.18 15.35 6.56
N ILE A 319 -8.36 15.86 5.33
CA ILE A 319 -9.16 17.08 5.08
C ILE A 319 -10.65 16.86 5.34
N ARG A 320 -11.16 15.65 5.14
CA ARG A 320 -12.54 15.30 5.50
C ARG A 320 -12.71 15.28 7.02
N ALA A 321 -11.76 14.68 7.73
CA ALA A 321 -11.74 14.65 9.19
C ALA A 321 -11.71 16.07 9.79
N LEU A 322 -10.98 17.00 9.16
CA LEU A 322 -10.89 18.40 9.58
C LEU A 322 -12.09 19.27 9.12
N SER A 323 -13.01 18.70 8.33
CA SER A 323 -14.18 19.49 7.92
C SER A 323 -15.07 19.84 9.10
N PRO A 324 -15.75 21.01 9.10
CA PRO A 324 -16.62 21.44 10.21
C PRO A 324 -17.72 20.42 10.56
N ALA A 325 -18.17 19.62 9.58
CA ALA A 325 -19.22 18.63 9.77
C ALA A 325 -18.74 17.35 10.51
N VAL A 326 -17.45 17.02 10.44
CA VAL A 326 -16.85 15.82 11.06
C VAL A 326 -16.06 16.18 12.29
N ASN A 327 -15.15 17.15 12.19
CA ASN A 327 -14.31 17.70 13.27
C ASN A 327 -13.56 16.64 14.09
N ASP A 328 -13.00 15.63 13.39
CA ASP A 328 -12.20 14.56 13.97
C ASP A 328 -10.70 14.84 13.81
N THR A 329 -10.17 15.63 14.73
CA THR A 329 -8.76 16.03 14.73
C THR A 329 -7.83 14.83 14.86
N PHE A 330 -8.15 13.80 15.66
CA PHE A 330 -7.28 12.65 15.88
C PHE A 330 -7.04 11.82 14.61
N THR A 331 -8.06 11.65 13.80
CA THR A 331 -7.91 11.00 12.48
C THR A 331 -6.98 11.79 11.58
N ALA A 332 -7.07 13.11 11.56
CA ALA A 332 -6.16 13.95 10.79
C ALA A 332 -4.70 13.83 11.27
N LEU A 333 -4.48 13.82 12.60
CA LEU A 333 -3.14 13.59 13.18
C LEU A 333 -2.57 12.24 12.74
N THR A 334 -3.38 11.17 12.79
CA THR A 334 -2.97 9.83 12.34
C THR A 334 -2.56 9.82 10.85
N CYS A 335 -3.31 10.51 9.99
CA CYS A 335 -2.95 10.63 8.58
C CYS A 335 -1.62 11.37 8.38
N ILE A 336 -1.38 12.46 9.15
CA ILE A 336 -0.12 13.22 9.10
C ILE A 336 1.05 12.33 9.51
N ASP A 337 0.90 11.49 10.54
CA ASP A 337 1.93 10.57 11.00
C ASP A 337 2.33 9.58 9.90
N TRP A 338 1.36 8.98 9.21
CA TRP A 338 1.63 8.07 8.10
C TRP A 338 2.21 8.76 6.87
N LEU A 339 1.79 10.00 6.57
CA LEU A 339 2.41 10.82 5.53
C LEU A 339 3.87 11.13 5.86
N SER A 340 4.16 11.46 7.14
CA SER A 340 5.51 11.67 7.63
C SER A 340 6.38 10.43 7.43
N ALA A 341 5.90 9.27 7.86
CA ALA A 341 6.62 8.00 7.70
C ALA A 341 6.89 7.67 6.23
N GLY A 342 5.92 7.92 5.33
CA GLY A 342 6.09 7.73 3.89
C GLY A 342 7.14 8.66 3.29
N LEU A 343 7.08 9.94 3.60
CA LEU A 343 8.02 10.94 3.09
C LEU A 343 9.43 10.75 3.68
N SER A 344 9.58 10.41 4.97
CA SER A 344 10.87 10.04 5.57
C SER A 344 11.52 8.88 4.82
N ARG A 345 10.70 7.87 4.44
CA ARG A 345 11.19 6.73 3.67
C ARG A 345 11.69 7.12 2.26
N VAL A 346 11.10 8.13 1.64
CA VAL A 346 11.55 8.69 0.34
C VAL A 346 12.82 9.52 0.52
N SER A 347 12.87 10.34 1.57
CA SER A 347 13.97 11.30 1.83
C SER A 347 15.32 10.63 2.06
N GLY A 348 15.32 9.43 2.63
CA GLY A 348 16.55 8.63 2.81
C GLY A 348 17.00 7.87 1.55
N ARG A 349 16.37 8.09 0.39
CA ARG A 349 16.65 7.37 -0.85
C ARG A 349 17.19 8.27 -1.96
N ALA A 350 17.96 7.66 -2.86
CA ALA A 350 18.40 8.35 -4.07
C ALA A 350 17.18 8.54 -5.00
N LEU A 351 16.80 9.79 -5.23
CA LEU A 351 15.83 10.12 -6.27
C LEU A 351 16.51 9.95 -7.64
N THR A 352 15.80 9.37 -8.58
CA THR A 352 16.30 9.12 -9.93
C THR A 352 15.89 10.25 -10.86
N GLU A 353 16.74 10.59 -11.82
CA GLU A 353 16.49 11.66 -12.83
C GLU A 353 15.38 11.32 -13.84
N GLY A 354 14.65 10.19 -13.66
CA GLY A 354 13.70 9.72 -14.67
C GLY A 354 14.38 9.28 -15.98
N VAL A 355 15.65 8.87 -15.92
CA VAL A 355 16.45 8.45 -17.06
C VAL A 355 16.70 6.95 -17.00
N TYR A 356 16.38 6.25 -18.08
CA TYR A 356 16.55 4.80 -18.21
C TYR A 356 17.58 4.48 -19.28
N LEU A 357 18.54 3.62 -18.92
CA LEU A 357 19.67 3.25 -19.77
C LEU A 357 19.47 1.86 -20.39
N ASP A 358 20.04 1.64 -21.58
CA ASP A 358 20.23 0.33 -22.15
C ASP A 358 21.44 -0.41 -21.47
N ARG A 359 21.73 -1.64 -21.95
CA ARG A 359 22.84 -2.44 -21.43
C ARG A 359 24.22 -1.83 -21.70
N GLU A 360 24.32 -0.98 -22.70
CA GLU A 360 25.54 -0.26 -23.13
C GLU A 360 25.68 1.10 -22.41
N GLY A 361 24.79 1.43 -21.45
CA GLY A 361 24.84 2.68 -20.71
C GLY A 361 24.31 3.91 -21.47
N ARG A 362 23.64 3.75 -22.62
CA ARG A 362 23.07 4.85 -23.40
C ARG A 362 21.65 5.17 -22.91
N ILE A 363 21.32 6.45 -22.84
CA ILE A 363 19.98 6.92 -22.49
C ILE A 363 18.99 6.51 -23.59
N ARG A 364 17.93 5.77 -23.22
CA ARG A 364 16.89 5.31 -24.16
C ARG A 364 15.50 5.82 -23.83
N LEU A 365 15.23 6.07 -22.57
CA LEU A 365 13.95 6.60 -22.13
C LEU A 365 14.17 7.72 -21.12
N ILE A 366 13.40 8.79 -21.28
CA ILE A 366 13.36 9.95 -20.39
C ILE A 366 11.92 10.09 -19.92
N GLU A 367 11.72 10.30 -18.63
CA GLU A 367 10.42 10.53 -18.02
C GLU A 367 10.47 11.78 -17.14
N ALA A 368 9.36 12.49 -17.03
CA ALA A 368 9.24 13.58 -16.06
C ALA A 368 9.43 13.05 -14.63
N ASP A 369 10.41 13.59 -13.92
CA ASP A 369 10.74 13.16 -12.55
C ASP A 369 9.54 13.31 -11.61
N PRO A 370 9.26 12.30 -10.74
CA PRO A 370 8.41 12.49 -9.57
C PRO A 370 9.11 13.46 -8.60
N SER A 371 8.91 14.76 -8.80
CA SER A 371 9.63 15.76 -8.01
C SER A 371 9.28 15.63 -6.53
N TYR A 372 10.28 15.51 -5.69
CA TYR A 372 10.15 15.52 -4.24
C TYR A 372 9.31 16.70 -3.73
N PRO A 373 9.52 17.95 -4.22
CA PRO A 373 8.68 19.08 -3.90
C PRO A 373 7.19 18.81 -4.11
N ARG A 374 6.85 18.15 -5.22
CA ARG A 374 5.44 17.83 -5.53
C ARG A 374 4.86 16.83 -4.53
N MET A 375 5.62 15.84 -4.07
CA MET A 375 5.17 14.88 -3.06
C MET A 375 4.93 15.57 -1.72
N VAL A 376 5.86 16.43 -1.28
CA VAL A 376 5.75 17.21 -0.03
C VAL A 376 4.56 18.16 -0.09
N ASN A 377 4.44 18.94 -1.14
CA ASN A 377 3.32 19.88 -1.30
C ASN A 377 1.99 19.13 -1.35
N ARG A 378 1.93 17.99 -2.03
CA ARG A 378 0.73 17.18 -2.11
C ARG A 378 0.30 16.63 -0.75
N ALA A 379 1.27 16.24 0.09
CA ALA A 379 1.02 15.70 1.43
C ALA A 379 0.51 16.78 2.40
N PHE A 380 1.02 18.01 2.31
CA PHE A 380 0.79 19.00 3.35
C PHE A 380 -0.11 20.18 2.96
N ASP A 381 -0.12 20.64 1.69
CA ASP A 381 -0.79 21.89 1.32
C ASP A 381 -2.29 21.90 1.67
N LYS A 382 -3.02 20.85 1.31
CA LYS A 382 -4.46 20.79 1.56
C LYS A 382 -4.80 20.64 3.04
N ILE A 383 -3.98 19.85 3.77
CA ILE A 383 -4.14 19.72 5.22
C ILE A 383 -3.86 21.07 5.89
N ARG A 384 -2.77 21.76 5.50
CA ARG A 384 -2.45 23.11 5.98
C ARG A 384 -3.57 24.10 5.76
N GLN A 385 -4.19 24.08 4.57
CA GLN A 385 -5.34 24.96 4.25
C GLN A 385 -6.56 24.64 5.11
N ALA A 386 -6.78 23.37 5.47
CA ALA A 386 -7.89 22.95 6.31
C ALA A 386 -7.63 23.13 7.82
N ALA A 387 -6.36 23.23 8.24
CA ALA A 387 -5.92 23.26 9.63
C ALA A 387 -5.89 24.66 10.25
N GLY A 388 -6.35 25.70 9.54
CA GLY A 388 -6.38 27.08 10.08
C GLY A 388 -7.13 27.15 11.41
N GLY A 389 -6.49 27.72 12.43
CA GLY A 389 -7.06 27.82 13.79
C GLY A 389 -7.07 26.51 14.59
N MET A 390 -6.33 25.47 14.15
CA MET A 390 -6.24 24.18 14.84
C MET A 390 -4.80 23.91 15.33
N PRO A 391 -4.39 24.37 16.52
CA PRO A 391 -3.02 24.31 17.00
C PRO A 391 -2.43 22.88 17.01
N ALA A 392 -3.21 21.89 17.45
CA ALA A 392 -2.77 20.50 17.50
C ALA A 392 -2.37 19.94 16.13
N VAL A 393 -3.10 20.29 15.06
CA VAL A 393 -2.81 19.86 13.70
C VAL A 393 -1.56 20.56 13.17
N ILE A 394 -1.45 21.87 13.42
CA ILE A 394 -0.30 22.69 13.02
C ILE A 394 1.00 22.16 13.68
N ILE A 395 0.96 21.91 14.99
CA ILE A 395 2.08 21.33 15.74
C ILE A 395 2.47 19.97 15.16
N ARG A 396 1.47 19.10 14.87
CA ARG A 396 1.75 17.78 14.29
C ARG A 396 2.38 17.89 12.90
N MET A 397 1.96 18.83 12.08
CA MET A 397 2.57 19.08 10.77
C MET A 397 4.05 19.52 10.91
N LEU A 398 4.36 20.45 11.82
CA LEU A 398 5.74 20.87 12.08
C LEU A 398 6.59 19.73 12.63
N SER A 399 6.03 18.92 13.54
CA SER A 399 6.70 17.72 14.08
C SER A 399 6.98 16.69 12.98
N ALA A 400 6.03 16.46 12.08
CA ALA A 400 6.18 15.58 10.93
C ALA A 400 7.28 16.07 9.98
N LEU A 401 7.29 17.36 9.65
CA LEU A 401 8.35 17.96 8.84
C LEU A 401 9.74 17.85 9.49
N LEU A 402 9.83 18.03 10.81
CA LEU A 402 11.08 17.83 11.56
C LEU A 402 11.59 16.38 11.46
N THR A 403 10.69 15.39 11.65
CA THR A 403 11.02 13.96 11.47
C THR A 403 11.54 13.66 10.06
N ILE A 404 10.94 14.25 9.03
CA ILE A 404 11.38 14.07 7.65
C ILE A 404 12.75 14.73 7.43
N VAL A 405 13.00 15.91 8.02
CA VAL A 405 14.30 16.60 7.95
C VAL A 405 15.43 15.73 8.50
N ASP A 406 15.20 15.04 9.63
CA ASP A 406 16.19 14.16 10.25
C ASP A 406 16.64 13.00 9.35
N GLU A 407 15.72 12.48 8.51
CA GLU A 407 15.99 11.41 7.55
C GLU A 407 16.51 11.92 6.20
N THR A 408 16.51 13.25 5.98
CA THR A 408 16.83 13.84 4.68
C THR A 408 18.32 14.06 4.53
N VAL A 409 18.92 13.43 3.51
CA VAL A 409 20.38 13.56 3.21
C VAL A 409 20.66 14.72 2.28
N ASN A 410 19.72 15.11 1.43
CA ASN A 410 19.89 16.08 0.35
C ASN A 410 19.47 17.49 0.78
N THR A 411 20.36 18.49 0.59
CA THR A 411 20.12 19.90 0.94
C THR A 411 18.90 20.51 0.18
N GLU A 412 18.71 20.18 -1.10
CA GLU A 412 17.56 20.69 -1.85
C GLU A 412 16.23 20.15 -1.30
N GLN A 413 16.21 18.89 -0.85
CA GLN A 413 15.04 18.32 -0.20
C GLN A 413 14.76 19.01 1.14
N ARG A 414 15.79 19.32 1.94
CA ARG A 414 15.63 20.09 3.20
C ARG A 414 15.05 21.47 2.94
N ARG A 415 15.52 22.15 1.89
CA ARG A 415 14.96 23.47 1.49
C ARG A 415 13.46 23.38 1.19
N VAL A 416 13.02 22.33 0.50
CA VAL A 416 11.58 22.11 0.23
C VAL A 416 10.79 21.94 1.53
N LEU A 417 11.33 21.20 2.49
CA LEU A 417 10.70 21.01 3.81
C LEU A 417 10.62 22.31 4.60
N LEU A 418 11.68 23.13 4.56
CA LEU A 418 11.66 24.48 5.16
C LEU A 418 10.60 25.37 4.55
N VAL A 419 10.52 25.44 3.24
CA VAL A 419 9.48 26.23 2.54
C VAL A 419 8.09 25.80 2.98
N GLN A 420 7.86 24.50 3.16
CA GLN A 420 6.60 23.99 3.66
C GLN A 420 6.38 24.34 5.15
N ALA A 421 7.42 24.26 5.99
CA ALA A 421 7.34 24.68 7.39
C ALA A 421 7.02 26.16 7.53
N ASP A 422 7.63 27.02 6.72
CA ASP A 422 7.33 28.46 6.65
C ASP A 422 5.87 28.71 6.25
N ALA A 423 5.35 27.92 5.32
CA ALA A 423 3.95 28.04 4.91
C ALA A 423 2.99 27.64 6.06
N VAL A 424 3.32 26.60 6.83
CA VAL A 424 2.57 26.18 8.02
C VAL A 424 2.63 27.24 9.11
N TRP A 425 3.83 27.80 9.35
CA TRP A 425 4.02 28.88 10.32
C TRP A 425 3.22 30.14 9.98
N ARG A 426 3.21 30.58 8.70
CA ARG A 426 2.38 31.71 8.28
C ARG A 426 0.89 31.52 8.53
N VAL A 427 0.37 30.29 8.32
CA VAL A 427 -1.04 29.98 8.65
C VAL A 427 -1.26 30.06 10.15
N ALA A 428 -0.34 29.55 10.98
CA ALA A 428 -0.44 29.66 12.42
C ALA A 428 -0.54 31.13 12.88
N GLN A 429 0.37 31.99 12.42
CA GLN A 429 0.38 33.41 12.76
C GLN A 429 -0.91 34.14 12.38
N SER A 430 -1.56 33.71 11.31
CA SER A 430 -2.79 34.38 10.83
C SER A 430 -4.08 33.83 11.44
N THR A 431 -4.05 32.65 12.08
CA THR A 431 -5.27 31.96 12.49
C THR A 431 -5.31 31.53 13.97
N VAL A 432 -4.16 31.45 14.66
CA VAL A 432 -4.07 31.06 16.07
C VAL A 432 -3.92 32.34 16.92
N THR A 433 -4.89 32.58 17.75
CA THR A 433 -4.95 33.80 18.57
C THR A 433 -4.58 33.59 20.03
N GLU A 434 -4.65 32.33 20.53
CA GLU A 434 -4.29 32.00 21.89
C GLU A 434 -2.78 32.08 22.10
N PRO A 435 -2.25 32.90 23.02
CA PRO A 435 -0.81 33.12 23.19
C PRO A 435 -0.04 31.87 23.53
N LYS A 436 -0.60 30.96 24.34
CA LYS A 436 0.03 29.70 24.70
C LYS A 436 0.21 28.79 23.49
N ASP A 437 -0.84 28.61 22.70
CA ASP A 437 -0.81 27.78 21.50
C ASP A 437 0.17 28.34 20.46
N SER A 438 0.19 29.68 20.31
CA SER A 438 1.15 30.37 19.43
C SER A 438 2.59 30.15 19.87
N ALA A 439 2.88 30.20 21.17
CA ALA A 439 4.22 29.96 21.72
C ALA A 439 4.65 28.51 21.52
N ASP A 440 3.76 27.54 21.72
CA ASP A 440 4.01 26.11 21.49
C ASP A 440 4.33 25.85 20.02
N ILE A 441 3.56 26.39 19.08
CA ILE A 441 3.80 26.29 17.63
C ILE A 441 5.15 26.92 17.26
N GLU A 442 5.45 28.12 17.79
CA GLU A 442 6.72 28.79 17.54
C GLU A 442 7.92 27.96 18.02
N ALA A 443 7.80 27.30 19.16
CA ALA A 443 8.86 26.42 19.68
C ALA A 443 9.14 25.24 18.73
N PHE A 444 8.11 24.63 18.14
CA PHE A 444 8.31 23.56 17.14
C PHE A 444 8.92 24.09 15.85
N TYR A 445 8.46 25.24 15.35
CA TYR A 445 9.02 25.87 14.16
C TYR A 445 10.49 26.23 14.34
N ARG A 446 10.87 26.89 15.44
CA ARG A 446 12.27 27.21 15.77
C ARG A 446 13.15 25.98 15.90
N ARG A 447 12.63 24.90 16.48
CA ARG A 447 13.35 23.61 16.57
C ARG A 447 13.63 23.04 15.19
N LEU A 448 12.66 23.10 14.27
CA LEU A 448 12.83 22.62 12.91
C LEU A 448 13.89 23.44 12.16
N VAL A 449 13.80 24.78 12.19
CA VAL A 449 14.78 25.67 11.55
C VAL A 449 16.19 25.44 12.13
N GLY A 450 16.33 25.43 13.46
CA GLY A 450 17.61 25.18 14.11
C GLY A 450 18.20 23.80 13.81
N ARG A 451 17.36 22.80 13.56
CA ARG A 451 17.82 21.47 13.15
C ARG A 451 18.39 21.47 11.73
N VAL A 452 17.74 22.16 10.80
CA VAL A 452 18.27 22.33 9.43
C VAL A 452 19.60 23.07 9.44
N ASP A 453 19.68 24.19 10.17
CA ASP A 453 20.91 24.99 10.31
C ASP A 453 22.07 24.15 10.91
N ALA A 454 21.78 23.33 11.93
CA ALA A 454 22.79 22.47 12.56
C ALA A 454 23.29 21.36 11.62
N ILE A 455 22.46 20.84 10.71
CA ILE A 455 22.88 19.84 9.72
C ILE A 455 23.71 20.49 8.59
N GLU A 456 23.39 21.72 8.21
CA GLU A 456 24.07 22.44 7.11
C GLU A 456 25.33 23.15 7.54
N SER A 457 25.50 23.43 8.83
CA SER A 457 26.74 24.01 9.39
C SER A 457 27.81 22.93 9.49
N PRO A 458 29.02 23.14 8.96
CA PRO A 458 30.12 22.20 9.19
C PRO A 458 30.42 22.12 10.70
N PRO A 459 30.74 20.94 11.25
CA PRO A 459 31.11 20.81 12.64
C PRO A 459 32.31 21.77 12.92
N PRO A 460 32.33 22.47 14.06
CA PRO A 460 33.45 23.36 14.41
C PRO A 460 34.72 22.53 14.29
N ALA A 461 35.70 23.06 13.56
CA ALA A 461 37.01 22.43 13.41
C ALA A 461 37.54 22.17 14.83
N HIS A 462 37.73 20.90 15.20
CA HIS A 462 38.40 20.55 16.44
C HIS A 462 39.70 21.31 16.47
N PRO A 463 40.03 22.06 17.55
CA PRO A 463 41.35 22.68 17.67
C PRO A 463 42.34 21.54 17.54
N ALA A 464 43.21 21.65 16.54
CA ALA A 464 44.28 20.70 16.32
C ALA A 464 45.06 20.62 17.64
N TYR A 465 44.99 19.49 18.32
CA TYR A 465 45.88 19.20 19.44
C TYR A 465 47.30 19.34 18.89
N GLY A 466 47.99 20.36 19.40
CA GLY A 466 49.35 20.67 19.02
C GLY A 466 50.19 19.41 19.06
N SER A 467 50.84 19.13 17.97
CA SER A 467 51.91 18.14 17.86
C SER A 467 53.07 18.55 18.77
N SER A 468 52.98 18.19 20.05
CA SER A 468 54.15 18.15 20.91
C SER A 468 54.91 16.86 20.58
N SER A 469 56.00 17.01 19.84
CA SER A 469 57.01 16.00 19.59
C SER A 469 57.49 15.38 20.92
N PRO A 470 57.49 14.07 21.11
CA PRO A 470 58.22 13.49 22.25
C PRO A 470 59.69 13.32 21.90
N ALA A 471 60.55 13.88 22.78
CA ALA A 471 62.00 13.63 22.82
C ALA A 471 62.31 12.16 23.14
N PRO A 472 63.42 11.59 22.64
CA PRO A 472 63.73 10.17 22.81
C PRO A 472 64.50 9.92 24.14
N GLY A 473 64.15 8.85 24.85
CA GLY A 473 65.06 8.37 25.88
C GLY A 473 64.47 7.42 26.93
N ARG A 474 64.96 6.17 26.87
CA ARG A 474 65.19 5.14 27.93
C ARG A 474 63.91 4.35 28.38
N SER A 475 63.81 3.10 28.00
CA SER A 475 64.38 1.84 28.53
C SER A 475 63.84 1.36 29.89
N GLU A 476 63.38 0.13 29.82
CA GLU A 476 63.28 -0.95 30.80
C GLU A 476 62.06 -1.12 31.71
N ALA A 477 61.44 -2.23 31.43
CA ALA A 477 61.06 -3.33 32.31
C ALA A 477 60.14 -3.05 33.53
N ALA A 478 59.00 -3.64 33.50
CA ALA A 478 58.59 -4.65 34.48
C ALA A 478 57.17 -5.16 34.18
N ALA A 479 57.13 -6.46 34.21
CA ALA A 479 55.96 -7.30 34.13
C ALA A 479 55.02 -7.17 35.35
N THR A 480 53.82 -7.69 35.17
CA THR A 480 53.04 -8.42 36.19
C THR A 480 51.76 -7.76 36.70
N ALA A 481 50.75 -8.57 36.57
CA ALA A 481 49.55 -8.76 37.38
C ALA A 481 48.25 -8.07 37.00
N LEU A 482 47.39 -8.89 36.40
CA LEU A 482 45.94 -8.91 36.62
C LEU A 482 45.65 -9.28 38.07
N PRO A 483 44.57 -8.82 38.64
CA PRO A 483 43.81 -9.59 39.61
C PRO A 483 42.35 -9.74 39.22
N PRO A 484 41.62 -10.62 39.96
CA PRO A 484 40.67 -11.54 39.34
C PRO A 484 39.20 -11.15 39.51
N GLU A 485 38.36 -11.89 38.81
CA GLU A 485 36.94 -12.05 39.02
C GLU A 485 36.58 -12.30 40.50
N SER A 486 35.50 -11.67 40.93
CA SER A 486 34.72 -12.18 42.05
C SER A 486 33.28 -12.36 41.64
N GLN A 487 32.90 -13.64 41.50
CA GLN A 487 31.54 -14.17 41.67
C GLN A 487 31.18 -14.05 43.15
N ASP A 488 29.93 -13.79 43.38
CA ASP A 488 29.06 -14.20 44.51
C ASP A 488 27.81 -13.34 44.36
N GLY A 489 26.60 -13.82 44.22
CA GLY A 489 25.98 -14.92 44.97
C GLY A 489 24.68 -14.39 45.54
N GLU A 490 23.59 -14.82 44.99
CA GLU A 490 22.34 -15.24 45.63
C GLU A 490 21.77 -14.49 46.86
N GLN A 491 20.52 -14.16 46.76
CA GLN A 491 19.39 -14.54 47.61
C GLN A 491 18.37 -13.43 47.93
N LEU A 492 17.13 -13.71 47.54
CA LEU A 492 15.84 -13.62 48.25
C LEU A 492 15.53 -12.38 49.11
N ALA A 493 14.44 -11.70 48.78
CA ALA A 493 13.35 -11.54 49.74
C ALA A 493 12.06 -11.06 49.01
N GLN A 494 11.01 -11.85 49.22
CA GLN A 494 9.59 -11.51 49.07
C GLN A 494 9.25 -10.45 50.11
N ASP A 495 8.45 -9.47 49.73
CA ASP A 495 7.50 -8.84 50.66
C ASP A 495 6.37 -8.18 49.84
N GLU A 496 5.17 -8.78 49.94
CA GLU A 496 3.90 -8.07 49.81
C GLU A 496 3.62 -7.28 51.11
N PRO A 497 2.92 -6.16 51.00
CA PRO A 497 1.75 -6.03 51.88
C PRO A 497 0.51 -5.39 51.22
N HIS A 498 -0.61 -6.04 51.54
CA HIS A 498 -1.92 -5.48 51.97
C HIS A 498 -2.53 -4.25 51.24
N GLY A 499 -3.54 -4.43 50.47
CA GLY A 499 -4.97 -4.29 50.74
C GLY A 499 -5.43 -2.90 51.19
N GLU A 500 -5.99 -2.10 50.25
CA GLU A 500 -6.97 -1.08 50.64
C GLU A 500 -8.18 -1.13 49.68
N ARG A 501 -9.32 -1.34 50.33
CA ARG A 501 -10.66 -1.41 49.70
C ARG A 501 -11.15 0.00 49.42
N LEU A 502 -11.58 0.24 48.21
CA LEU A 502 -12.39 1.40 47.83
C LEU A 502 -13.86 1.14 48.05
N PRO A 503 -14.63 2.10 48.58
CA PRO A 503 -16.05 1.96 48.86
C PRO A 503 -16.93 2.18 47.64
N SER A 504 -18.00 1.42 47.52
CA SER A 504 -19.07 1.53 46.54
C SER A 504 -19.85 2.84 46.64
N PRO A 505 -20.28 3.46 45.51
CA PRO A 505 -21.27 4.54 45.60
C PRO A 505 -22.69 4.01 45.59
N SER A 506 -23.43 4.47 46.58
CA SER A 506 -24.84 4.29 46.84
C SER A 506 -25.74 4.78 45.69
N ARG A 507 -26.78 4.01 45.42
CA ARG A 507 -28.01 4.39 44.69
C ARG A 507 -28.66 5.63 45.29
N ARG A 508 -29.01 6.61 44.45
CA ARG A 508 -30.17 7.45 44.71
C ARG A 508 -31.11 7.42 43.51
N THR A 509 -32.30 7.01 43.84
CA THR A 509 -33.55 7.05 43.08
C THR A 509 -34.17 8.44 43.07
N THR A 510 -35.11 8.68 42.11
CA THR A 510 -36.16 9.71 41.99
C THR A 510 -35.70 11.04 41.35
N SER A 511 -36.31 11.54 40.32
CA SER A 511 -37.70 11.59 39.82
C SER A 511 -37.70 11.65 38.28
#